data_161a2c0e1bea331c882e0269835dfa8e
#
_entry.id   161a2c0e1bea331c882e0269835dfa8e
#
_cell.length_a   1.000
_cell.length_b   1.000
_cell.length_c   1.000
_cell.angle_alpha   90.00
_cell.angle_beta   90.00
_cell.angle_gamma   90.00
#
_symmetry.space_group_name_H-M   'P 1'
#
loop_
_entity.id
_entity.type
_entity.pdbx_description
1 polymer ?
#
loop_
_entity_poly.entity_id
_entity_poly.type
_entity_poly.pdbx_seq_one_letter_code
_entity_poly.pdbx_strand_id
1 'polypeptide(L)'
;MIGLAGRRAAVALAAALLLSKAAIGPASAASPVSCGGAALLGGAQLLCSHIDPKAPTQFCTFSWALATPANQTQVVSGSFLLPPGAANVQVYEGAGFAHAMSPPIVLCQGKRRAP
;
A
#
# COMPACT_ATOMS: atom_id res chain seq x y z
N MET A 1 -23.20 32.01 -35.96
CA MET A 1 -22.86 31.72 -35.69
C MET A 1 -22.10 31.65 -35.11
N ILE A 2 -21.90 31.84 -35.13
CA ILE A 2 -21.05 31.86 -34.53
C ILE A 2 -21.02 31.16 -33.57
N GLY A 3 -21.63 31.34 -33.16
CA GLY A 3 -21.53 30.80 -32.07
C GLY A 3 -21.20 29.65 -32.16
N LEU A 4 -21.42 29.38 -32.71
CA LEU A 4 -21.13 28.28 -32.80
C LEU A 4 -20.02 27.88 -32.53
N ALA A 5 -19.62 28.41 -32.79
CA ALA A 5 -18.43 28.08 -32.69
C ALA A 5 -18.08 27.82 -31.38
N GLY A 6 -18.29 28.53 -30.70
CA GLY A 6 -17.88 28.33 -29.42
C GLY A 6 -17.95 27.03 -28.92
N ARG A 7 -18.79 26.55 -29.14
CA ARG A 7 -18.98 25.43 -28.55
C ARG A 7 -18.02 24.54 -28.68
N ARG A 8 -17.46 24.49 -29.54
CA ARG A 8 -16.64 23.56 -29.77
C ARG A 8 -15.69 23.48 -28.80
N ALA A 9 -15.39 24.44 -28.29
CA ALA A 9 -14.39 24.43 -27.35
C ALA A 9 -14.70 23.50 -26.27
N ALA A 10 -15.78 23.52 -25.90
CA ALA A 10 -16.16 22.69 -24.83
C ALA A 10 -15.70 21.35 -25.00
N VAL A 11 -15.87 20.88 -26.06
CA VAL A 11 -15.45 19.62 -26.24
C VAL A 11 -14.12 19.33 -25.79
N ALA A 12 -13.30 20.12 -26.12
CA ALA A 12 -12.00 19.80 -25.79
C ALA A 12 -11.88 19.47 -24.39
N LEU A 13 -12.50 20.08 -23.62
CA LEU A 13 -12.46 19.81 -22.30
C LEU A 13 -12.60 18.45 -21.95
N ALA A 14 -13.51 17.90 -22.39
CA ALA A 14 -13.77 16.57 -22.03
C ALA A 14 -12.54 15.79 -22.13
N ALA A 15 -11.92 15.92 -23.11
CA ALA A 15 -10.79 15.12 -23.31
C ALA A 15 -9.89 15.21 -22.16
N ALA A 16 -9.71 16.31 -21.73
CA ALA A 16 -8.80 16.44 -20.68
C ALA A 16 -9.12 15.61 -19.54
N LEU A 17 -10.20 15.54 -19.22
CA LEU A 17 -10.56 14.80 -18.14
C LEU A 17 -10.13 13.47 -18.17
N LEU A 18 -10.28 12.87 -19.17
CA LEU A 18 -9.93 11.57 -19.21
C LEU A 18 -8.59 11.33 -18.78
N LEU A 19 -7.76 12.09 -19.09
CA LEU A 19 -6.51 11.86 -18.70
C LEU A 19 -6.34 11.57 -17.34
N SER A 20 -6.92 12.25 -16.55
CA SER A 20 -6.67 12.02 -15.20
C SER A 20 -6.83 10.67 -14.81
N LYS A 21 -7.66 10.07 -15.32
CA LYS A 21 -7.87 8.82 -14.89
C LYS A 21 -6.77 7.99 -15.15
N ALA A 22 -6.24 8.15 -16.18
CA ALA A 22 -5.21 7.27 -16.56
C ALA A 22 -4.15 7.43 -15.54
N ALA A 23 -3.97 8.56 -15.15
CA ALA A 23 -2.93 8.79 -14.25
C ALA A 23 -3.05 7.98 -13.04
N ILE A 24 -4.13 7.85 -12.58
CA ILE A 24 -4.32 7.10 -11.45
C ILE A 24 -3.93 5.73 -11.57
N GLY A 25 -4.28 5.17 -12.60
CA GLY A 25 -4.01 3.80 -12.74
C GLY A 25 -2.58 3.50 -12.51
N PRO A 26 -1.78 4.15 -13.13
CA PRO A 26 -0.39 3.78 -13.09
C PRO A 26 0.14 3.96 -11.73
N ALA A 27 -0.35 4.90 -11.16
CA ALA A 27 0.12 5.17 -9.89
C ALA A 27 0.09 3.97 -9.06
N SER A 28 -0.81 3.22 -9.26
CA SER A 28 -0.89 2.16 -8.38
C SER A 28 -0.06 1.08 -8.89
N ALA A 29 0.83 1.41 -9.65
CA ALA A 29 1.63 0.45 -10.21
C ALA A 29 1.94 -0.56 -9.21
N ALA A 30 2.00 -1.67 -9.60
CA ALA A 30 2.23 -2.76 -8.78
C ALA A 30 3.45 -2.66 -7.92
N SER A 31 3.27 -2.91 -6.73
CA SER A 31 4.37 -3.01 -5.82
C SER A 31 4.75 -4.47 -5.89
N PRO A 32 6.01 -4.79 -5.77
CA PRO A 32 6.42 -6.19 -5.74
C PRO A 32 6.02 -6.86 -4.46
N VAL A 33 5.51 -6.11 -3.50
CA VAL A 33 5.13 -6.69 -2.21
C VAL A 33 3.65 -6.51 -1.94
N SER A 34 3.01 -7.55 -1.47
CA SER A 34 1.61 -7.53 -1.13
C SER A 34 1.49 -7.95 0.33
N CYS A 35 0.87 -7.13 1.15
CA CYS A 35 0.74 -7.43 2.57
C CYS A 35 -0.71 -7.38 3.03
N GLY A 36 -1.02 -8.14 4.04
CA GLY A 36 -2.35 -8.11 4.63
C GLY A 36 -2.23 -8.20 6.13
N GLY A 37 -2.99 -7.40 6.82
CA GLY A 37 -2.96 -7.40 8.28
C GLY A 37 -4.31 -7.76 8.85
N ALA A 38 -4.31 -8.39 10.00
CA ALA A 38 -5.53 -8.73 10.69
C ALA A 38 -5.32 -8.58 12.19
N ALA A 39 -6.26 -7.95 12.83
CA ALA A 39 -6.18 -7.79 14.27
C ALA A 39 -7.53 -8.16 14.86
N LEU A 40 -7.54 -9.25 15.57
CA LEU A 40 -8.75 -9.73 16.16
C LEU A 40 -8.53 -10.36 17.51
N LEU A 41 -9.55 -10.27 18.34
CA LEU A 41 -9.49 -10.96 19.59
C LEU A 41 -8.16 -11.18 20.26
N GLY A 42 -7.51 -10.11 20.54
CA GLY A 42 -6.30 -10.21 21.31
C GLY A 42 -5.01 -10.35 20.57
N GLY A 43 -5.07 -10.42 19.27
CA GLY A 43 -3.85 -10.57 18.50
C GLY A 43 -3.80 -9.73 17.26
N ALA A 44 -2.64 -9.52 16.70
CA ALA A 44 -2.49 -8.81 15.45
C ALA A 44 -1.37 -9.47 14.68
N GLN A 45 -1.52 -9.58 13.37
CA GLN A 45 -0.52 -10.22 12.57
C GLN A 45 -0.45 -9.57 11.19
N LEU A 46 0.74 -9.42 10.65
CA LEU A 46 0.93 -8.84 9.34
C LEU A 46 1.71 -9.85 8.51
N LEU A 47 1.14 -10.22 7.37
CA LEU A 47 1.77 -11.17 6.47
C LEU A 47 2.08 -10.48 5.17
N CYS A 48 3.24 -10.73 4.62
CA CYS A 48 3.64 -10.12 3.36
C CYS A 48 4.21 -11.15 2.41
N SER A 49 4.04 -10.91 1.11
CA SER A 49 4.57 -11.78 0.09
C SER A 49 5.26 -10.96 -0.98
N HIS A 50 6.33 -11.50 -1.55
CA HIS A 50 7.03 -10.84 -2.64
C HIS A 50 6.50 -11.51 -3.90
N ILE A 51 5.71 -10.78 -4.65
CA ILE A 51 5.01 -11.34 -5.78
C ILE A 51 5.58 -11.06 -7.16
N ASP A 52 6.70 -10.43 -7.24
CA ASP A 52 7.31 -10.12 -8.53
C ASP A 52 8.68 -10.78 -8.63
N PRO A 53 8.77 -11.89 -9.31
CA PRO A 53 10.03 -12.61 -9.39
C PRO A 53 11.15 -11.84 -10.08
N LYS A 54 10.81 -10.78 -10.77
CA LYS A 54 11.81 -10.00 -11.43
C LYS A 54 12.32 -8.83 -10.61
N ALA A 55 11.73 -8.58 -9.51
CA ALA A 55 12.17 -7.49 -8.66
C ALA A 55 13.14 -8.02 -7.63
N PRO A 56 14.06 -7.22 -7.18
CA PRO A 56 15.05 -7.67 -6.20
C PRO A 56 14.43 -7.81 -4.82
N THR A 57 15.21 -8.28 -3.87
CA THR A 57 14.78 -8.36 -2.49
C THR A 57 14.34 -6.98 -2.10
N GLN A 58 13.26 -6.88 -1.39
CA GLN A 58 12.73 -5.60 -0.95
C GLN A 58 13.05 -5.35 0.52
N PHE A 59 13.38 -4.12 0.82
CA PHE A 59 13.59 -3.73 2.20
C PHE A 59 12.35 -2.93 2.50
N CYS A 60 11.59 -3.35 3.50
CA CYS A 60 10.32 -2.71 3.82
C CYS A 60 10.24 -2.23 5.25
N THR A 61 9.45 -1.21 5.45
CA THR A 61 9.18 -0.75 6.81
C THR A 61 7.67 -0.72 6.92
N PHE A 62 7.14 -0.88 8.12
CA PHE A 62 5.70 -0.80 8.30
C PHE A 62 5.35 0.00 9.55
N SER A 63 4.13 0.51 9.56
CA SER A 63 3.61 1.24 10.68
C SER A 63 2.13 0.92 10.72
N TRP A 64 1.60 0.60 11.87
CA TRP A 64 0.22 0.15 11.99
C TRP A 64 -0.40 0.66 13.29
N ALA A 65 -1.55 1.27 13.20
CA ALA A 65 -2.24 1.78 14.37
C ALA A 65 -3.26 0.74 14.84
N LEU A 66 -3.13 0.30 16.05
CA LEU A 66 -3.97 -0.75 16.61
C LEU A 66 -4.64 -0.24 17.89
N ALA A 67 -5.77 -0.79 18.21
CA ALA A 67 -6.49 -0.40 19.41
C ALA A 67 -6.35 -1.50 20.46
N THR A 68 -6.11 -1.10 21.68
CA THR A 68 -6.02 -2.06 22.77
C THR A 68 -7.44 -2.27 23.32
N PRO A 69 -7.65 -3.28 24.16
CA PRO A 69 -8.96 -3.50 24.73
C PRO A 69 -9.43 -2.30 25.58
N ALA A 70 -8.49 -1.49 26.04
CA ALA A 70 -8.87 -0.33 26.80
C ALA A 70 -9.17 0.83 25.87
N ASN A 71 -9.28 0.57 24.58
CA ASN A 71 -9.61 1.53 23.59
C ASN A 71 -8.56 2.62 23.43
N GLN A 72 -7.34 2.28 23.64
CA GLN A 72 -6.25 3.22 23.42
C GLN A 72 -5.54 2.84 22.14
N THR A 73 -4.99 3.82 21.46
CA THR A 73 -4.29 3.58 20.22
C THR A 73 -2.83 3.30 20.49
N GLN A 74 -2.31 2.31 19.81
CA GLN A 74 -0.91 2.00 19.93
C GLN A 74 -0.40 1.81 18.50
N VAL A 75 0.71 2.45 18.17
CA VAL A 75 1.28 2.30 16.83
C VAL A 75 2.47 1.36 16.94
N VAL A 76 2.45 0.31 16.09
CA VAL A 76 3.57 -0.61 16.06
C VAL A 76 4.28 -0.39 14.75
N SER A 77 5.58 -0.56 14.73
CA SER A 77 6.33 -0.37 13.51
C SER A 77 7.55 -1.28 13.49
N GLY A 78 8.10 -1.48 12.33
CA GLY A 78 9.27 -2.33 12.22
C GLY A 78 9.76 -2.35 10.78
N SER A 79 10.73 -3.20 10.51
CA SER A 79 11.26 -3.33 9.17
C SER A 79 11.58 -4.78 8.90
N PHE A 80 11.66 -5.14 7.63
CA PHE A 80 11.96 -6.50 7.25
C PHE A 80 12.47 -6.57 5.81
N LEU A 81 13.09 -7.69 5.46
CA LEU A 81 13.56 -7.90 4.12
C LEU A 81 12.71 -9.01 3.54
N LEU A 82 12.38 -8.89 2.28
CA LEU A 82 11.52 -9.88 1.64
C LEU A 82 12.11 -10.26 0.31
N PRO A 83 12.71 -11.42 0.18
CA PRO A 83 13.29 -11.84 -1.07
C PRO A 83 12.22 -12.35 -2.04
N PRO A 84 12.54 -12.37 -3.35
CA PRO A 84 11.58 -12.83 -4.33
C PRO A 84 11.14 -14.25 -3.99
N GLY A 85 9.89 -14.52 -4.15
CA GLY A 85 9.37 -15.84 -3.87
C GLY A 85 8.88 -16.06 -2.45
N ALA A 86 9.17 -15.12 -1.56
CA ALA A 86 8.72 -15.28 -0.19
C ALA A 86 7.20 -15.12 -0.21
N ALA A 87 6.50 -16.00 0.43
CA ALA A 87 5.04 -15.96 0.44
C ALA A 87 4.49 -16.04 1.85
N ASN A 88 3.52 -15.19 2.14
CA ASN A 88 2.86 -15.16 3.42
C ASN A 88 3.80 -15.19 4.61
N VAL A 89 4.82 -14.37 4.55
CA VAL A 89 5.78 -14.32 5.62
C VAL A 89 5.24 -13.44 6.73
N GLN A 90 5.25 -13.93 7.95
CA GLN A 90 4.73 -13.18 9.05
C GLN A 90 5.81 -12.19 9.46
N VAL A 91 5.61 -10.94 9.17
CA VAL A 91 6.58 -9.91 9.46
C VAL A 91 6.29 -9.18 10.77
N TYR A 92 5.14 -9.40 11.33
CA TYR A 92 4.82 -8.84 12.63
C TYR A 92 3.75 -9.69 13.30
N GLU A 93 3.87 -9.88 14.59
CA GLU A 93 2.87 -10.58 15.35
C GLU A 93 2.87 -9.94 16.73
N GLY A 94 1.73 -9.60 17.24
CA GLY A 94 1.62 -9.01 18.56
C GLY A 94 0.38 -9.49 19.26
N ALA A 95 0.30 -9.27 20.54
CA ALA A 95 -0.84 -9.68 21.32
C ALA A 95 -1.35 -8.47 22.11
N GLY A 96 -2.54 -8.60 22.62
CA GLY A 96 -3.10 -7.54 23.43
C GLY A 96 -3.84 -6.47 22.66
N PHE A 97 -4.21 -6.75 21.42
CA PHE A 97 -4.93 -5.76 20.63
C PHE A 97 -6.35 -6.22 20.37
N ALA A 98 -7.29 -5.31 20.37
CA ALA A 98 -8.68 -5.62 20.11
C ALA A 98 -9.04 -5.55 18.63
N HIS A 99 -8.53 -4.56 17.92
CA HIS A 99 -8.80 -4.42 16.51
C HIS A 99 -7.84 -3.43 15.86
N ALA A 100 -7.85 -3.36 14.55
CA ALA A 100 -6.98 -2.45 13.84
C ALA A 100 -7.74 -1.14 13.67
N MET A 101 -7.05 -0.03 13.83
CA MET A 101 -7.66 1.27 13.65
C MET A 101 -7.49 1.74 12.23
N SER A 102 -6.56 1.18 11.52
CA SER A 102 -6.34 1.52 10.11
C SER A 102 -5.62 0.36 9.45
N PRO A 103 -5.58 0.32 8.13
CA PRO A 103 -4.78 -0.71 7.46
C PRO A 103 -3.31 -0.43 7.75
N PRO A 104 -2.47 -1.42 7.72
CA PRO A 104 -1.06 -1.18 7.95
C PRO A 104 -0.47 -0.42 6.77
N ILE A 105 0.49 0.43 7.02
CA ILE A 105 1.17 1.18 5.98
C ILE A 105 2.49 0.49 5.79
N VAL A 106 2.74 0.00 4.59
CA VAL A 106 3.99 -0.70 4.29
C VAL A 106 4.68 -0.01 3.14
N LEU A 107 5.93 0.35 3.34
CA LEU A 107 6.69 1.02 2.31
C LEU A 107 7.92 0.18 2.00
N CYS A 108 8.10 -0.17 0.76
CA CYS A 108 9.19 -1.05 0.35
C CYS A 108 10.03 -0.45 -0.74
N GLN A 109 11.30 -0.82 -0.81
CA GLN A 109 12.15 -0.38 -1.88
C GLN A 109 13.12 -1.50 -2.18
N GLY A 110 13.55 -1.60 -3.42
CA GLY A 110 14.46 -2.62 -3.85
C GLY A 110 15.78 -2.46 -3.13
N LYS A 111 16.37 -3.59 -2.79
CA LYS A 111 17.60 -3.53 -2.07
C LYS A 111 18.67 -2.98 -2.99
N ARG A 112 19.36 -1.93 -2.53
CA ARG A 112 20.29 -1.30 -3.32
C ARG A 112 21.53 -2.01 -3.30
N ARG A 113 22.24 -2.14 -4.34
CA ARG A 113 23.41 -2.80 -4.40
C ARG A 113 24.37 -1.92 -3.80
N ALA A 114 25.22 -2.35 -3.11
CA ALA A 114 26.20 -1.58 -2.44
C ALA A 114 26.95 -0.81 -3.50
N PRO A 115 27.26 0.37 -3.27
CA PRO A 115 27.95 1.20 -4.27
C PRO A 115 29.35 0.77 -4.44
#